data_58f54a5dcf754f3bda8a0b942ca9aaa9
#
_entry.id   58f54a5dcf754f3bda8a0b942ca9aaa9
#
_cell.length_a   1.000
_cell.length_b   1.000
_cell.length_c   1.000
_cell.angle_alpha   90.00
_cell.angle_beta   90.00
_cell.angle_gamma   90.00
#
_symmetry.space_group_name_H-M   'P 1'
#
loop_
_entity.id
_entity.type
_entity.pdbx_description
1 polymer ?
#
loop_
_entity_poly.entity_id
_entity_poly.type
_entity_poly.pdbx_seq_one_letter_code
_entity_poly.pdbx_strand_id
1 'polypeptide(L)'
;MIASAGLSGCQTGTVLNGGYVADEQSLNLVPEGSSREQVLLSLGTPSTTATFDGEVFYYISQRRERSMAFQKMKVVDQSVLAIYFDKDGIVTRRANYTLKDGKVFDTITRVTPTGGKDFTFLQQLLSGGSAANAAKGLFGGGTSQPASPQNPASLR
;
A
#
# COMPACT_ATOMS: atom_id res chain seq x y z
N MET A 1 58.67 3.52 14.00
CA MET A 1 57.33 3.79 14.51
C MET A 1 56.40 3.94 13.29
N ILE A 2 55.61 2.93 12.98
CA ILE A 2 54.66 2.94 11.83
C ILE A 2 53.31 3.25 12.40
N ALA A 3 52.75 4.44 12.07
CA ALA A 3 51.40 4.86 12.48
C ALA A 3 50.39 4.19 11.56
N SER A 4 49.63 3.25 12.12
CA SER A 4 48.51 2.60 11.45
C SER A 4 47.27 3.52 11.50
N ALA A 5 46.97 4.19 10.38
CA ALA A 5 45.74 4.98 10.24
C ALA A 5 44.56 4.03 10.00
N GLY A 6 43.74 3.81 11.04
CA GLY A 6 42.48 3.07 10.92
C GLY A 6 41.48 3.84 10.10
N LEU A 7 41.11 3.34 8.92
CA LEU A 7 39.95 3.82 8.15
C LEU A 7 38.67 3.33 8.85
N SER A 8 38.05 4.20 9.63
CA SER A 8 36.70 3.99 10.13
C SER A 8 35.72 4.12 8.94
N GLY A 9 35.29 2.99 8.38
CA GLY A 9 34.29 2.95 7.35
C GLY A 9 32.95 3.43 7.90
N CYS A 10 32.49 4.62 7.47
CA CYS A 10 31.14 5.10 7.75
C CYS A 10 30.12 4.23 7.02
N GLN A 11 29.42 3.38 7.75
CA GLN A 11 28.22 2.72 7.23
C GLN A 11 27.09 3.77 7.09
N THR A 12 26.79 4.16 5.85
CA THR A 12 25.78 5.19 5.53
C THR A 12 24.45 4.61 5.09
N GLY A 13 24.11 3.42 5.58
CA GLY A 13 22.78 2.84 5.37
C GLY A 13 21.71 3.65 6.09
N THR A 14 20.67 4.09 5.38
CA THR A 14 19.52 4.80 5.94
C THR A 14 18.27 3.95 5.79
N VAL A 15 17.56 3.71 6.90
CA VAL A 15 16.26 3.04 6.94
C VAL A 15 15.21 4.08 7.30
N LEU A 16 14.16 4.21 6.49
CA LEU A 16 13.01 5.05 6.77
C LEU A 16 11.75 4.19 6.81
N ASN A 17 11.09 4.21 7.95
CA ASN A 17 9.75 3.69 8.10
C ASN A 17 8.77 4.82 7.83
N GLY A 18 7.87 4.64 6.88
CA GLY A 18 6.86 5.63 6.50
C GLY A 18 5.47 5.04 6.51
N GLY A 19 4.48 5.85 6.85
CA GLY A 19 3.08 5.43 6.93
C GLY A 19 2.70 4.91 8.32
N TYR A 20 1.52 4.31 8.39
CA TYR A 20 0.96 3.75 9.61
C TYR A 20 1.58 2.39 9.92
N VAL A 21 2.19 2.25 11.07
CA VAL A 21 2.63 0.93 11.58
C VAL A 21 1.50 0.35 12.42
N ALA A 22 0.79 -0.63 11.87
CA ALA A 22 -0.21 -1.38 12.63
C ALA A 22 0.52 -2.26 13.64
N ASP A 23 0.60 -1.83 14.89
CA ASP A 23 1.01 -2.71 15.98
C ASP A 23 -0.18 -3.55 16.48
N GLU A 24 0.11 -4.69 17.11
CA GLU A 24 -0.92 -5.57 17.64
C GLU A 24 -1.80 -4.88 18.69
N GLN A 25 -1.23 -3.92 19.44
CA GLN A 25 -1.97 -3.18 20.46
C GLN A 25 -3.03 -2.29 19.83
N SER A 26 -2.67 -1.53 18.80
CA SER A 26 -3.62 -0.68 18.06
C SER A 26 -4.72 -1.50 17.38
N LEU A 27 -4.37 -2.66 16.83
CA LEU A 27 -5.34 -3.58 16.25
C LEU A 27 -6.35 -4.13 17.28
N ASN A 28 -5.90 -4.36 18.51
CA ASN A 28 -6.77 -4.83 19.58
C ASN A 28 -7.78 -3.78 20.06
N LEU A 29 -7.49 -2.49 19.84
CA LEU A 29 -8.42 -1.38 20.14
C LEU A 29 -9.57 -1.27 19.14
N VAL A 30 -9.47 -1.96 18.01
CA VAL A 30 -10.45 -1.93 16.93
C VAL A 30 -10.90 -3.35 16.60
N PRO A 31 -11.62 -4.05 17.49
CA PRO A 31 -12.22 -5.34 17.17
C PRO A 31 -13.33 -5.22 16.11
N GLU A 32 -13.72 -6.36 15.54
CA GLU A 32 -14.95 -6.42 14.74
C GLU A 32 -16.13 -5.96 15.59
N GLY A 33 -17.05 -5.20 15.00
CA GLY A 33 -18.14 -4.53 15.71
C GLY A 33 -17.81 -3.10 16.17
N SER A 34 -16.58 -2.63 16.03
CA SER A 34 -16.20 -1.23 16.32
C SER A 34 -16.86 -0.26 15.36
N SER A 35 -17.18 0.95 15.83
CA SER A 35 -17.69 2.00 14.96
C SER A 35 -16.58 2.66 14.14
N ARG A 36 -16.94 3.30 13.04
CA ARG A 36 -16.05 4.08 12.18
C ARG A 36 -15.29 5.15 12.99
N GLU A 37 -15.97 5.83 13.89
CA GLU A 37 -15.38 6.87 14.75
C GLU A 37 -14.35 6.28 15.71
N GLN A 38 -14.61 5.10 16.26
CA GLN A 38 -13.66 4.39 17.13
C GLN A 38 -12.39 4.02 16.35
N VAL A 39 -12.54 3.58 15.10
CA VAL A 39 -11.41 3.30 14.20
C VAL A 39 -10.57 4.55 13.99
N LEU A 40 -11.19 5.69 13.65
CA LEU A 40 -10.50 6.96 13.44
C LEU A 40 -9.81 7.48 14.71
N LEU A 41 -10.40 7.29 15.88
CA LEU A 41 -9.80 7.68 17.16
C LEU A 41 -8.60 6.80 17.52
N SER A 42 -8.67 5.50 17.23
CA SER A 42 -7.63 4.53 17.60
C SER A 42 -6.48 4.46 16.61
N LEU A 43 -6.79 4.48 15.32
CA LEU A 43 -5.82 4.30 14.24
C LEU A 43 -5.49 5.61 13.50
N GLY A 44 -6.25 6.68 13.76
CA GLY A 44 -6.10 7.96 13.06
C GLY A 44 -6.66 7.94 11.64
N THR A 45 -6.26 8.93 10.84
CA THR A 45 -6.72 9.08 9.46
C THR A 45 -6.12 7.99 8.56
N PRO A 46 -6.93 7.26 7.76
CA PRO A 46 -6.43 6.28 6.82
C PRO A 46 -5.61 6.92 5.71
N SER A 47 -4.68 6.15 5.15
CA SER A 47 -3.87 6.58 4.01
C SER A 47 -4.71 6.77 2.74
N THR A 48 -5.73 5.95 2.58
CA THR A 48 -6.75 6.05 1.51
C THR A 48 -8.00 5.29 1.90
N THR A 49 -9.10 5.60 1.23
CA THR A 49 -10.38 4.91 1.38
C THR A 49 -10.86 4.39 0.03
N ALA A 50 -11.68 3.35 0.04
CA ALA A 50 -12.38 2.86 -1.14
C ALA A 50 -13.79 2.43 -0.75
N THR A 51 -14.69 2.36 -1.74
CA THR A 51 -16.06 1.87 -1.57
C THR A 51 -16.30 0.77 -2.58
N PHE A 52 -16.59 -0.43 -2.07
CA PHE A 52 -16.98 -1.59 -2.89
C PHE A 52 -18.41 -2.00 -2.52
N ASP A 53 -18.57 -3.01 -1.67
CA ASP A 53 -19.86 -3.37 -1.09
C ASP A 53 -20.13 -2.66 0.25
N GLY A 54 -19.16 -1.92 0.75
CA GLY A 54 -19.10 -1.07 1.93
C GLY A 54 -17.88 -0.16 1.87
N GLU A 55 -17.69 0.68 2.89
CA GLU A 55 -16.50 1.52 2.99
C GLU A 55 -15.31 0.67 3.46
N VAL A 56 -14.12 0.96 2.94
CA VAL A 56 -12.88 0.31 3.36
C VAL A 56 -11.82 1.38 3.64
N PHE A 57 -11.22 1.32 4.83
CA PHE A 57 -10.08 2.15 5.21
C PHE A 57 -8.79 1.38 5.00
N TYR A 58 -7.83 1.98 4.29
CA TYR A 58 -6.51 1.42 4.08
C TYR A 58 -5.44 2.24 4.79
N TYR A 59 -4.69 1.58 5.66
CA TYR A 59 -3.53 2.11 6.36
C TYR A 59 -2.29 1.47 5.76
N ILE A 60 -1.45 2.26 5.09
CA ILE A 60 -0.31 1.77 4.33
C ILE A 60 0.96 1.99 5.15
N SER A 61 1.72 0.93 5.38
CA SER A 61 3.05 0.96 5.97
C SER A 61 4.09 0.60 4.93
N GLN A 62 5.16 1.38 4.85
CA GLN A 62 6.28 1.15 3.95
C GLN A 62 7.60 1.27 4.69
N ARG A 63 8.45 0.27 4.52
CA ARG A 63 9.85 0.32 4.92
C ARG A 63 10.71 0.56 3.68
N ARG A 64 11.49 1.63 3.73
CA ARG A 64 12.38 2.01 2.63
C ARG A 64 13.80 1.95 3.13
N GLU A 65 14.68 1.38 2.32
CA GLU A 65 16.11 1.28 2.62
C GLU A 65 16.95 1.89 1.51
N ARG A 66 18.09 2.45 1.92
CA ARG A 66 19.13 2.97 1.04
C ARG A 66 20.46 2.49 1.56
N SER A 67 21.18 1.71 0.76
CA SER A 67 22.47 1.16 1.13
C SER A 67 23.61 2.19 1.08
N MET A 68 23.52 3.15 0.12
CA MET A 68 24.54 4.19 -0.06
C MET A 68 23.87 5.55 -0.26
N ALA A 69 24.51 6.63 0.17
CA ALA A 69 23.97 7.99 0.16
C ALA A 69 23.52 8.48 -1.23
N PHE A 70 24.15 8.03 -2.30
CA PHE A 70 23.83 8.38 -3.69
C PHE A 70 22.78 7.48 -4.34
N GLN A 71 22.37 6.38 -3.70
CA GLN A 71 21.34 5.49 -4.23
C GLN A 71 19.94 6.00 -3.91
N LYS A 72 18.99 5.69 -4.80
CA LYS A 72 17.57 5.94 -4.55
C LYS A 72 17.07 5.00 -3.46
N MET A 73 16.17 5.49 -2.61
CA MET A 73 15.49 4.66 -1.64
C MET A 73 14.64 3.60 -2.34
N LYS A 74 14.75 2.36 -1.88
CA LYS A 74 13.93 1.23 -2.35
C LYS A 74 12.96 0.85 -1.26
N VAL A 75 11.72 0.57 -1.65
CA VAL A 75 10.74 -0.06 -0.75
C VAL A 75 11.16 -1.53 -0.61
N VAL A 76 11.52 -1.93 0.60
CA VAL A 76 11.95 -3.31 0.91
C VAL A 76 10.84 -4.11 1.55
N ASP A 77 9.90 -3.43 2.21
CA ASP A 77 8.72 -4.05 2.81
C ASP A 77 7.54 -3.09 2.73
N GLN A 78 6.36 -3.64 2.50
CA GLN A 78 5.11 -2.90 2.46
C GLN A 78 3.98 -3.77 2.98
N SER A 79 3.20 -3.21 3.88
CA SER A 79 1.96 -3.82 4.36
C SER A 79 0.80 -2.84 4.27
N VAL A 80 -0.39 -3.38 4.11
CA VAL A 80 -1.64 -2.63 4.02
C VAL A 80 -2.65 -3.24 4.97
N LEU A 81 -2.95 -2.52 6.05
CA LEU A 81 -4.06 -2.86 6.91
C LEU A 81 -5.35 -2.34 6.28
N ALA A 82 -6.29 -3.22 6.02
CA ALA A 82 -7.63 -2.90 5.51
C ALA A 82 -8.67 -3.15 6.58
N ILE A 83 -9.49 -2.14 6.85
CA ILE A 83 -10.63 -2.20 7.77
C ILE A 83 -11.89 -2.07 6.91
N TYR A 84 -12.71 -3.11 6.91
CA TYR A 84 -13.94 -3.18 6.14
C TYR A 84 -15.14 -2.82 7.01
N PHE A 85 -15.99 -1.94 6.51
CA PHE A 85 -17.21 -1.50 7.17
C PHE A 85 -18.43 -1.99 6.40
N ASP A 86 -19.52 -2.20 7.13
CA ASP A 86 -20.84 -2.35 6.55
C ASP A 86 -21.47 -0.99 6.19
N LYS A 87 -22.75 -1.02 5.80
CA LYS A 87 -23.51 0.20 5.44
C LYS A 87 -23.79 1.11 6.65
N ASP A 88 -23.74 0.56 7.85
CA ASP A 88 -23.99 1.27 9.11
C ASP A 88 -22.68 1.83 9.71
N GLY A 89 -21.55 1.63 9.05
CA GLY A 89 -20.23 2.09 9.49
C GLY A 89 -19.63 1.25 10.62
N ILE A 90 -20.02 -0.01 10.72
CA ILE A 90 -19.50 -0.96 11.70
C ILE A 90 -18.46 -1.87 11.06
N VAL A 91 -17.35 -2.11 11.75
CA VAL A 91 -16.28 -2.99 11.31
C VAL A 91 -16.76 -4.43 11.20
N THR A 92 -16.76 -4.97 10.00
CA THR A 92 -17.13 -6.35 9.72
C THR A 92 -15.94 -7.28 9.60
N ARG A 93 -14.80 -6.74 9.15
CA ARG A 93 -13.58 -7.53 8.93
C ARG A 93 -12.34 -6.65 8.98
N ARG A 94 -11.25 -7.23 9.44
CA ARG A 94 -9.91 -6.66 9.39
C ARG A 94 -9.00 -7.61 8.63
N ALA A 95 -8.15 -7.07 7.79
CA ALA A 95 -7.15 -7.83 7.04
C ALA A 95 -5.84 -7.05 6.96
N ASN A 96 -4.72 -7.72 7.10
CA ASN A 96 -3.41 -7.11 6.93
C ASN A 96 -2.67 -7.78 5.79
N TYR A 97 -2.60 -7.08 4.66
CA TYR A 97 -2.04 -7.59 3.43
C TYR A 97 -0.56 -7.25 3.29
N THR A 98 0.23 -8.24 2.92
CA THR A 98 1.63 -8.08 2.52
C THR A 98 1.86 -8.70 1.15
N LEU A 99 2.90 -8.26 0.47
CA LEU A 99 3.32 -8.87 -0.78
C LEU A 99 4.41 -9.91 -0.48
N LYS A 100 4.09 -11.18 -0.70
CA LYS A 100 5.04 -12.29 -0.57
C LYS A 100 5.14 -13.04 -1.89
N ASP A 101 6.35 -13.16 -2.43
CA ASP A 101 6.61 -13.84 -3.70
C ASP A 101 5.73 -13.33 -4.87
N GLY A 102 5.47 -12.01 -4.90
CA GLY A 102 4.61 -11.37 -5.89
C GLY A 102 3.11 -11.65 -5.73
N LYS A 103 2.70 -12.28 -4.62
CA LYS A 103 1.31 -12.57 -4.30
C LYS A 103 0.88 -11.80 -3.05
N VAL A 104 -0.36 -11.30 -3.08
CA VAL A 104 -0.99 -10.67 -1.93
C VAL A 104 -1.35 -11.76 -0.91
N PHE A 105 -0.89 -11.60 0.30
CA PHE A 105 -1.13 -12.52 1.41
C PHE A 105 -1.72 -11.77 2.60
N ASP A 106 -2.84 -12.26 3.14
CA ASP A 106 -3.45 -11.74 4.35
C ASP A 106 -2.78 -12.40 5.57
N THR A 107 -2.10 -11.60 6.38
CA THR A 107 -1.36 -12.10 7.55
C THR A 107 -2.28 -12.41 8.74
N ILE A 108 -3.48 -11.85 8.79
CA ILE A 108 -4.46 -12.11 9.87
C ILE A 108 -5.13 -13.46 9.63
N THR A 109 -5.75 -13.64 8.46
CA THR A 109 -6.45 -14.90 8.13
C THR A 109 -5.54 -15.97 7.52
N ARG A 110 -4.30 -15.59 7.16
CA ARG A 110 -3.29 -16.47 6.53
C ARG A 110 -3.74 -17.11 5.23
N VAL A 111 -4.57 -16.41 4.47
CA VAL A 111 -5.05 -16.85 3.16
C VAL A 111 -4.60 -15.88 2.07
N THR A 112 -4.55 -16.37 0.84
CA THR A 112 -4.32 -15.54 -0.35
C THR A 112 -5.69 -15.18 -0.93
N PRO A 113 -6.07 -13.90 -0.99
CA PRO A 113 -7.30 -13.50 -1.64
C PRO A 113 -7.26 -13.88 -3.13
N THR A 114 -8.31 -14.50 -3.64
CA THR A 114 -8.33 -15.08 -4.99
C THR A 114 -9.25 -14.33 -5.96
N GLY A 115 -9.28 -13.01 -5.89
CA GLY A 115 -10.00 -12.22 -6.89
C GLY A 115 -10.92 -11.15 -6.29
N GLY A 116 -11.52 -10.38 -7.18
CA GLY A 116 -12.38 -9.25 -6.85
C GLY A 116 -11.71 -7.90 -7.10
N LYS A 117 -12.50 -6.84 -7.02
CA LYS A 117 -12.02 -5.45 -7.22
C LYS A 117 -11.02 -5.05 -6.15
N ASP A 118 -11.24 -5.50 -4.92
CA ASP A 118 -10.35 -5.30 -3.78
C ASP A 118 -8.97 -5.88 -4.04
N PHE A 119 -8.91 -7.11 -4.60
CA PHE A 119 -7.66 -7.79 -4.89
C PHE A 119 -6.83 -7.01 -5.92
N THR A 120 -7.44 -6.54 -6.99
CA THR A 120 -6.74 -5.76 -8.02
C THR A 120 -6.22 -4.45 -7.45
N PHE A 121 -7.01 -3.78 -6.62
CA PHE A 121 -6.60 -2.56 -5.92
C PHE A 121 -5.42 -2.81 -4.98
N LEU A 122 -5.50 -3.84 -4.15
CA LEU A 122 -4.44 -4.23 -3.21
C LEU A 122 -3.16 -4.64 -3.92
N GLN A 123 -3.27 -5.42 -5.00
CA GLN A 123 -2.10 -5.81 -5.79
C GLN A 123 -1.41 -4.60 -6.41
N GLN A 124 -2.16 -3.66 -6.95
CA GLN A 124 -1.62 -2.43 -7.51
C GLN A 124 -0.99 -1.53 -6.44
N LEU A 125 -1.60 -1.45 -5.26
CA LEU A 125 -1.10 -0.70 -4.12
C LEU A 125 0.20 -1.30 -3.58
N LEU A 126 0.26 -2.63 -3.42
CA LEU A 126 1.40 -3.36 -2.88
C LEU A 126 2.56 -3.49 -3.88
N SER A 127 2.30 -3.46 -5.19
CA SER A 127 3.35 -3.50 -6.23
C SER A 127 4.07 -2.18 -6.46
N GLY A 128 3.87 -1.19 -5.57
CA GLY A 128 4.54 0.11 -5.62
C GLY A 128 3.76 1.19 -6.39
N GLY A 129 2.51 0.92 -6.74
CA GLY A 129 1.57 1.94 -7.23
C GLY A 129 1.22 2.93 -6.11
N SER A 130 1.08 4.22 -6.45
CA SER A 130 0.48 5.16 -5.51
C SER A 130 -1.01 4.87 -5.35
N ALA A 131 -1.57 5.14 -4.16
CA ALA A 131 -3.01 4.98 -3.92
C ALA A 131 -3.89 5.72 -4.96
N ALA A 132 -3.41 6.87 -5.47
CA ALA A 132 -4.09 7.62 -6.53
C ALA A 132 -4.12 6.87 -7.87
N ASN A 133 -3.06 6.13 -8.21
CA ASN A 133 -3.01 5.33 -9.43
C ASN A 133 -3.84 4.04 -9.31
N ALA A 134 -3.83 3.42 -8.12
CA ALA A 134 -4.67 2.27 -7.83
C ALA A 134 -6.17 2.62 -7.95
N ALA A 135 -6.59 3.77 -7.42
CA ALA A 135 -7.95 4.25 -7.56
C ALA A 135 -8.34 4.55 -9.02
N LYS A 136 -7.43 5.16 -9.81
CA LYS A 136 -7.68 5.41 -11.24
C LYS A 136 -7.88 4.13 -12.04
N GLY A 137 -7.15 3.05 -11.74
CA GLY A 137 -7.30 1.76 -12.41
C GLY A 137 -8.66 1.10 -12.20
N LEU A 138 -9.32 1.38 -11.08
CA LEU A 138 -10.64 0.82 -10.75
C LEU A 138 -11.82 1.65 -11.29
N PHE A 139 -11.66 2.98 -11.31
CA PHE A 139 -12.73 3.90 -11.71
C PHE A 139 -12.54 4.51 -13.10
N GLY A 140 -11.37 4.31 -13.71
CA GLY A 140 -10.96 4.88 -15.00
C GLY A 140 -11.02 3.92 -16.19
N GLY A 141 -11.96 2.99 -16.22
CA GLY A 141 -12.23 2.13 -17.38
C GLY A 141 -12.97 2.88 -18.52
N GLY A 142 -12.41 4.02 -18.93
CA GLY A 142 -12.82 4.76 -20.12
C GLY A 142 -11.64 4.79 -21.09
N THR A 143 -11.70 3.96 -22.11
CA THR A 143 -10.82 3.91 -23.27
C THR A 143 -10.71 5.28 -23.92
N SER A 144 -9.61 5.97 -23.72
CA SER A 144 -9.12 6.97 -24.65
C SER A 144 -7.83 6.46 -25.26
N GLN A 145 -7.98 5.63 -26.25
CA GLN A 145 -6.92 5.38 -27.21
C GLN A 145 -6.66 6.70 -27.94
N PRO A 146 -5.45 7.28 -27.89
CA PRO A 146 -5.17 8.45 -28.70
C PRO A 146 -5.24 8.01 -30.17
N ALA A 147 -6.16 8.63 -30.91
CA ALA A 147 -6.24 8.48 -32.35
C ALA A 147 -4.88 8.82 -32.96
N SER A 148 -4.27 7.86 -33.64
CA SER A 148 -3.12 8.10 -34.48
C SER A 148 -3.47 9.14 -35.53
N PRO A 149 -2.64 10.16 -35.76
CA PRO A 149 -2.86 11.11 -36.86
C PRO A 149 -2.77 10.35 -38.17
N GLN A 150 -3.87 10.20 -38.87
CA GLN A 150 -3.91 9.73 -40.23
C GLN A 150 -3.20 10.76 -41.12
N ASN A 151 -2.11 10.34 -41.75
CA ASN A 151 -1.38 11.13 -42.72
C ASN A 151 -2.20 11.18 -44.03
N PRO A 152 -2.68 12.35 -44.50
CA PRO A 152 -3.40 12.47 -45.76
C PRO A 152 -2.42 12.69 -46.92
N ALA A 153 -1.66 11.67 -47.32
CA ALA A 153 -0.80 11.74 -48.49
C ALA A 153 -0.74 10.41 -49.24
N SER A 154 -1.85 10.03 -49.88
CA SER A 154 -1.79 9.13 -51.05
C SER A 154 -3.08 9.26 -51.90
N LEU A 155 -3.26 10.42 -52.53
CA LEU A 155 -4.07 10.55 -53.72
C LEU A 155 -3.18 11.15 -54.80
N ARG A 156 -2.55 10.32 -55.56
CA ARG A 156 -2.21 10.48 -57.00
C ARG A 156 -1.95 9.12 -57.61
#